data_9c83a15db177d8d9a9ade171132aec7f
#
_entry.id   9c83a15db177d8d9a9ade171132aec7f
#
_cell.length_a   1.000
_cell.length_b   1.000
_cell.length_c   1.000
_cell.angle_alpha   90.00
_cell.angle_beta   90.00
_cell.angle_gamma   90.00
#
_symmetry.space_group_name_H-M   'P 1'
#
loop_
_entity.id
_entity.type
_entity.pdbx_description
1 polymer ?
#
loop_
_entity_poly.entity_id
_entity_poly.type
_entity_poly.pdbx_seq_one_letter_code
_entity_poly.pdbx_strand_id
1 'polypeptide(L)'
;MPLRIALVVAMVALATVVLLASGVALTSALSRSLTERTDEQLYDAARTWAQPRQMKQLTADDGRTFWVPADAPTPPDLVKSASDQPRRFYELRKGPGGQTYSEIPGNKSGSLPDLAGHGSPAPTTVDSIGGSTKWRVLTTTNEYGATTIGLPLSENQQTVSRLIYFELGTGATALLILAVGGYLVVRHTLRPLREVEDTAAAIAGGDLHRRVPVRGVDTEVDHLARSLNEMLTRIQHGVAATEASEEAARRSEQTMRQFVADASHELRTPLTTIRGFAELYRQGASTDAASVLARIEGEAARMGVLVEDLLMLARLDAQRPLDRKPVDLLAIAGDAVHNARALAAHRDDSDTGPERSIELEVRAGEGSLQIPGDEARLRQILANLVGNALTHTPAEASITVRLTPFPDHVRIEVADEGPGLPADASRVFERFYRGDASRTRASGGTGLGLSIVAALVAAHRGTVAAHSEPGKGATFTVSLPR
;
A
#
# COMPACT_ATOMS: atom_id res chain seq x y z
N MET A 1 22.52 7.93 -14.37
CA MET A 1 21.79 7.62 -15.63
C MET A 1 20.45 7.00 -15.28
N PRO A 2 19.31 7.38 -15.90
CA PRO A 2 18.03 6.72 -15.63
C PRO A 2 18.13 5.23 -16.01
N LEU A 3 17.61 4.34 -15.17
CA LEU A 3 17.64 2.88 -15.36
C LEU A 3 17.21 2.43 -16.78
N ARG A 4 16.24 3.13 -17.36
CA ARG A 4 15.76 2.86 -18.71
C ARG A 4 16.84 3.00 -19.78
N ILE A 5 17.62 4.09 -19.71
CA ILE A 5 18.68 4.37 -20.67
C ILE A 5 19.82 3.36 -20.49
N ALA A 6 20.17 3.04 -19.25
CA ALA A 6 21.20 2.05 -18.96
C ALA A 6 20.86 0.67 -19.52
N LEU A 7 19.61 0.21 -19.38
CA LEU A 7 19.14 -1.07 -19.93
C LEU A 7 19.19 -1.11 -21.45
N VAL A 8 18.69 -0.06 -22.13
CA VAL A 8 18.71 0.02 -23.59
C VAL A 8 20.13 0.08 -24.11
N VAL A 9 21.00 0.88 -23.49
CA VAL A 9 22.41 0.98 -23.87
C VAL A 9 23.11 -0.37 -23.71
N ALA A 10 22.89 -1.07 -22.60
CA ALA A 10 23.48 -2.40 -22.38
C ALA A 10 23.03 -3.41 -23.43
N MET A 11 21.74 -3.42 -23.77
CA MET A 11 21.16 -4.30 -24.79
C MET A 11 21.73 -4.00 -26.19
N VAL A 12 21.80 -2.71 -26.57
CA VAL A 12 22.37 -2.28 -27.85
C VAL A 12 23.85 -2.58 -27.92
N ALA A 13 24.60 -2.34 -26.85
CA ALA A 13 26.03 -2.66 -26.79
C ALA A 13 26.29 -4.17 -26.95
N LEU A 14 25.54 -5.01 -26.27
CA LEU A 14 25.66 -6.46 -26.41
C LEU A 14 25.35 -6.91 -27.84
N ALA A 15 24.26 -6.41 -28.42
CA ALA A 15 23.88 -6.72 -29.80
C ALA A 15 24.95 -6.25 -30.78
N THR A 16 25.57 -5.10 -30.58
CA THR A 16 26.66 -4.57 -31.41
C THR A 16 27.86 -5.51 -31.38
N VAL A 17 28.28 -5.97 -30.21
CA VAL A 17 29.40 -6.94 -30.08
C VAL A 17 29.08 -8.23 -30.80
N VAL A 18 27.89 -8.78 -30.66
CA VAL A 18 27.49 -10.01 -31.34
C VAL A 18 27.48 -9.85 -32.89
N LEU A 19 26.91 -8.73 -33.36
CA LEU A 19 26.87 -8.44 -34.81
C LEU A 19 28.27 -8.23 -35.38
N LEU A 20 29.16 -7.54 -34.71
CA LEU A 20 30.55 -7.37 -35.14
C LEU A 20 31.30 -8.71 -35.18
N ALA A 21 31.18 -9.52 -34.14
CA ALA A 21 31.81 -10.83 -34.09
C ALA A 21 31.29 -11.74 -35.23
N SER A 22 29.98 -11.76 -35.46
CA SER A 22 29.35 -12.51 -36.52
C SER A 22 29.80 -12.02 -37.92
N GLY A 23 29.84 -10.69 -38.13
CA GLY A 23 30.28 -10.11 -39.40
C GLY A 23 31.72 -10.43 -39.71
N VAL A 24 32.64 -10.30 -38.74
CA VAL A 24 34.04 -10.68 -38.94
C VAL A 24 34.21 -12.16 -39.24
N ALA A 25 33.43 -13.02 -38.54
CA ALA A 25 33.49 -14.46 -38.80
C ALA A 25 32.98 -14.83 -40.20
N LEU A 26 31.84 -14.26 -40.61
CA LEU A 26 31.26 -14.51 -41.94
C LEU A 26 32.13 -13.98 -43.08
N THR A 27 32.61 -12.76 -42.96
CA THR A 27 33.51 -12.14 -43.95
C THR A 27 34.82 -12.91 -44.08
N SER A 28 35.39 -13.38 -42.97
CA SER A 28 36.62 -14.18 -42.96
C SER A 28 36.40 -15.55 -43.61
N ALA A 29 35.29 -16.20 -43.29
CA ALA A 29 34.92 -17.51 -43.87
C ALA A 29 34.70 -17.38 -45.39
N LEU A 30 33.97 -16.36 -45.85
CA LEU A 30 33.75 -16.11 -47.26
C LEU A 30 35.06 -15.80 -48.00
N SER A 31 35.92 -14.95 -47.46
CA SER A 31 37.20 -14.61 -48.03
C SER A 31 38.11 -15.86 -48.22
N ARG A 32 38.15 -16.75 -47.23
CA ARG A 32 38.87 -18.04 -47.32
C ARG A 32 38.30 -18.92 -48.42
N SER A 33 36.99 -19.13 -48.42
CA SER A 33 36.31 -19.96 -49.41
C SER A 33 36.54 -19.48 -50.87
N LEU A 34 36.46 -18.14 -51.08
CA LEU A 34 36.72 -17.53 -52.38
C LEU A 34 38.18 -17.70 -52.79
N THR A 35 39.13 -17.61 -51.85
CA THR A 35 40.54 -17.81 -52.13
C THR A 35 40.83 -19.30 -52.44
N GLU A 36 40.30 -20.23 -51.68
CA GLU A 36 40.41 -21.68 -51.95
C GLU A 36 39.89 -22.06 -53.34
N ARG A 37 38.72 -21.50 -53.70
CA ARG A 37 38.15 -21.71 -55.04
C ARG A 37 39.05 -21.16 -56.17
N THR A 38 39.70 -20.02 -55.92
CA THR A 38 40.67 -19.44 -56.84
C THR A 38 41.90 -20.30 -56.97
N ASP A 39 42.37 -20.89 -55.84
CA ASP A 39 43.51 -21.82 -55.81
C ASP A 39 43.19 -23.11 -56.61
N GLU A 40 41.97 -23.66 -56.39
CA GLU A 40 41.53 -24.85 -57.21
C GLU A 40 41.51 -24.52 -58.69
N GLN A 41 41.02 -23.36 -59.10
CA GLN A 41 41.05 -22.96 -60.52
C GLN A 41 42.48 -22.87 -61.09
N LEU A 42 43.42 -22.33 -60.29
CA LEU A 42 44.83 -22.28 -60.69
C LEU A 42 45.46 -23.68 -60.80
N TYR A 43 45.17 -24.56 -59.86
CA TYR A 43 45.65 -25.91 -59.90
C TYR A 43 45.10 -26.70 -61.14
N ASP A 44 43.82 -26.53 -61.43
CA ASP A 44 43.21 -27.18 -62.58
C ASP A 44 43.80 -26.63 -63.90
N ALA A 45 44.00 -25.30 -63.99
CA ALA A 45 44.67 -24.73 -65.16
C ALA A 45 46.11 -25.20 -65.26
N ALA A 46 46.86 -25.27 -64.17
CA ALA A 46 48.23 -25.80 -64.12
C ALA A 46 48.35 -27.25 -64.57
N ARG A 47 47.35 -28.10 -64.26
CA ARG A 47 47.33 -29.51 -64.63
C ARG A 47 46.91 -29.74 -66.10
N THR A 48 46.10 -28.84 -66.62
CA THR A 48 45.53 -29.06 -67.97
C THR A 48 46.29 -28.28 -69.01
N TRP A 49 46.09 -27.02 -69.21
CA TRP A 49 46.57 -26.24 -70.34
C TRP A 49 47.79 -25.36 -70.05
N ALA A 50 48.09 -25.05 -68.79
CA ALA A 50 49.17 -24.14 -68.40
C ALA A 50 50.53 -24.87 -68.19
N GLN A 51 50.66 -26.15 -68.52
CA GLN A 51 51.95 -26.84 -68.42
C GLN A 51 52.96 -26.26 -69.45
N PRO A 52 54.22 -26.03 -69.02
CA PRO A 52 55.26 -25.65 -69.97
C PRO A 52 55.40 -26.75 -71.04
N ARG A 53 55.48 -26.34 -72.31
CA ARG A 53 55.61 -27.22 -73.47
C ARG A 53 56.78 -26.77 -74.31
N GLN A 54 57.26 -27.67 -75.17
CA GLN A 54 58.29 -27.34 -76.19
C GLN A 54 57.69 -26.29 -77.11
N MET A 55 58.41 -25.19 -77.31
CA MET A 55 58.00 -24.07 -78.19
C MET A 55 58.88 -24.01 -79.41
N LYS A 56 58.26 -23.66 -80.55
CA LYS A 56 59.01 -23.40 -81.82
C LYS A 56 58.70 -21.96 -82.25
N GLN A 57 59.70 -21.33 -82.84
CA GLN A 57 59.58 -19.99 -83.35
C GLN A 57 59.00 -20.08 -84.79
N LEU A 58 57.92 -19.33 -85.05
CA LEU A 58 57.36 -19.15 -86.38
C LEU A 58 57.51 -17.66 -86.77
N THR A 59 57.81 -17.45 -88.04
CA THR A 59 57.85 -16.13 -88.65
C THR A 59 56.64 -16.00 -89.56
N ALA A 60 55.81 -14.94 -89.35
CA ALA A 60 54.68 -14.65 -90.20
C ALA A 60 55.17 -13.94 -91.48
N ASP A 61 54.29 -13.89 -92.51
CA ASP A 61 54.57 -13.30 -93.78
C ASP A 61 54.85 -11.76 -93.63
N ASP A 62 54.46 -11.13 -92.54
CA ASP A 62 54.73 -9.73 -92.19
C ASP A 62 56.10 -9.53 -91.49
N GLY A 63 56.88 -10.52 -91.36
CA GLY A 63 58.20 -10.50 -90.69
C GLY A 63 58.18 -10.55 -89.16
N ARG A 64 57.03 -10.61 -88.53
CA ARG A 64 56.93 -10.81 -87.09
C ARG A 64 57.14 -12.21 -86.67
N THR A 65 57.90 -12.44 -85.60
CA THR A 65 58.17 -13.71 -84.97
C THR A 65 57.39 -13.91 -83.72
N PHE A 66 56.82 -15.10 -83.62
CA PHE A 66 56.12 -15.48 -82.40
C PHE A 66 56.38 -16.91 -82.03
N TRP A 67 56.26 -17.25 -80.76
CA TRP A 67 56.49 -18.61 -80.29
C TRP A 67 55.16 -19.38 -80.22
N VAL A 68 55.15 -20.60 -80.73
CA VAL A 68 53.98 -21.49 -80.73
C VAL A 68 54.41 -22.86 -80.19
N PRO A 69 53.47 -23.62 -79.57
CA PRO A 69 53.77 -24.98 -79.16
C PRO A 69 54.29 -25.80 -80.35
N ALA A 70 55.29 -26.66 -80.11
CA ALA A 70 55.91 -27.43 -81.16
C ALA A 70 54.95 -28.45 -81.89
N ASP A 71 53.92 -28.83 -81.17
CA ASP A 71 52.86 -29.77 -81.62
C ASP A 71 51.69 -29.03 -82.33
N ALA A 72 51.72 -27.67 -82.36
CA ALA A 72 50.69 -26.94 -83.04
C ALA A 72 50.73 -27.14 -84.55
N PRO A 73 49.57 -27.31 -85.24
CA PRO A 73 49.50 -27.45 -86.67
C PRO A 73 49.98 -26.20 -87.39
N THR A 74 50.71 -26.38 -88.51
CA THR A 74 51.29 -25.23 -89.28
C THR A 74 50.33 -24.88 -90.43
N PRO A 75 50.25 -23.59 -90.83
CA PRO A 75 49.12 -22.67 -90.76
C PRO A 75 48.09 -22.83 -91.86
N PRO A 76 46.94 -22.19 -91.89
CA PRO A 76 46.66 -20.73 -91.70
C PRO A 76 45.71 -20.39 -90.52
N ASP A 77 45.38 -21.37 -89.71
CA ASP A 77 44.33 -21.09 -88.64
C ASP A 77 44.88 -20.71 -87.29
N LEU A 78 46.18 -20.42 -87.16
CA LEU A 78 46.88 -20.15 -85.88
C LEU A 78 46.44 -18.89 -85.17
N VAL A 79 45.83 -17.92 -85.88
CA VAL A 79 45.34 -16.70 -85.26
C VAL A 79 44.05 -16.94 -84.47
N LYS A 80 43.33 -18.02 -84.81
CA LYS A 80 42.10 -18.37 -84.05
C LYS A 80 42.36 -19.28 -82.87
N SER A 81 43.36 -20.12 -82.88
CA SER A 81 43.64 -21.10 -81.81
C SER A 81 44.24 -20.48 -80.54
N ALA A 82 44.83 -19.27 -80.62
CA ALA A 82 45.32 -18.56 -79.46
C ALA A 82 44.19 -17.92 -78.61
N SER A 83 42.95 -18.04 -79.05
CA SER A 83 41.80 -17.45 -78.40
C SER A 83 41.00 -18.35 -77.47
N ASP A 84 41.38 -19.69 -77.39
CA ASP A 84 40.65 -20.68 -76.63
C ASP A 84 41.00 -20.69 -75.10
N GLN A 85 41.94 -19.86 -74.71
CA GLN A 85 42.25 -19.67 -73.28
C GLN A 85 41.18 -18.80 -72.62
N PRO A 86 40.73 -19.19 -71.42
CA PRO A 86 39.80 -18.29 -70.68
C PRO A 86 40.45 -16.93 -70.45
N ARG A 87 39.90 -15.90 -71.09
CA ARG A 87 40.40 -14.49 -71.05
C ARG A 87 40.53 -13.89 -69.63
N ARG A 88 40.36 -14.72 -68.59
CA ARG A 88 40.43 -14.36 -67.18
C ARG A 88 41.81 -14.60 -66.57
N PHE A 89 42.65 -15.46 -67.18
CA PHE A 89 43.93 -15.80 -66.63
C PHE A 89 45.02 -14.89 -67.21
N TYR A 90 45.89 -14.40 -66.32
CA TYR A 90 47.22 -13.95 -66.72
C TYR A 90 48.07 -15.16 -67.03
N GLU A 91 48.88 -15.12 -68.05
CA GLU A 91 49.78 -16.19 -68.43
C GLU A 91 51.11 -15.59 -68.85
N LEU A 92 52.20 -16.06 -68.25
CA LEU A 92 53.58 -15.79 -68.66
C LEU A 92 54.30 -17.07 -68.86
N ARG A 93 54.77 -17.32 -70.08
CA ARG A 93 55.62 -18.45 -70.42
C ARG A 93 57.09 -18.08 -70.65
N LYS A 94 58.01 -18.72 -69.94
CA LYS A 94 59.46 -18.53 -70.03
C LYS A 94 60.10 -19.81 -70.41
N GLY A 95 61.08 -19.74 -71.32
CA GLY A 95 61.91 -20.90 -71.75
C GLY A 95 62.97 -21.26 -70.74
N PRO A 96 63.71 -22.39 -70.92
CA PRO A 96 64.78 -22.84 -69.99
C PRO A 96 65.91 -21.84 -69.84
N GLY A 97 66.13 -20.98 -70.82
CA GLY A 97 67.11 -19.89 -70.79
C GLY A 97 66.59 -18.54 -70.26
N GLY A 98 65.36 -18.50 -69.71
CA GLY A 98 64.76 -17.30 -69.17
C GLY A 98 64.13 -16.36 -70.20
N GLN A 99 64.15 -16.70 -71.53
CA GLN A 99 63.52 -15.94 -72.55
C GLN A 99 61.99 -16.03 -72.43
N THR A 100 61.28 -14.90 -72.59
CA THR A 100 59.80 -14.82 -72.56
C THR A 100 59.25 -15.31 -73.86
N TYR A 101 58.43 -16.41 -73.88
CA TYR A 101 57.76 -16.90 -75.04
C TYR A 101 56.45 -16.19 -75.31
N SER A 102 55.65 -16.00 -74.28
CA SER A 102 54.41 -15.25 -74.42
C SER A 102 54.03 -14.64 -73.08
N GLU A 103 53.34 -13.49 -73.12
CA GLU A 103 52.71 -12.85 -72.00
C GLU A 103 51.28 -12.45 -72.39
N ILE A 104 50.29 -13.03 -71.72
CA ILE A 104 48.90 -12.74 -71.93
C ILE A 104 48.33 -12.00 -70.67
N PRO A 105 47.88 -10.78 -70.75
CA PRO A 105 47.52 -9.98 -69.59
C PRO A 105 46.24 -10.42 -68.86
N GLY A 106 45.48 -11.37 -69.38
CA GLY A 106 44.33 -12.01 -68.66
C GLY A 106 43.23 -11.09 -68.15
N ASN A 107 43.38 -9.78 -68.22
CA ASN A 107 42.45 -8.81 -67.69
C ASN A 107 42.33 -7.57 -68.59
N LYS A 108 41.13 -7.02 -68.72
CA LYS A 108 40.86 -5.78 -69.43
C LYS A 108 41.31 -4.50 -68.69
N SER A 109 41.68 -4.60 -67.40
CA SER A 109 41.99 -3.44 -66.54
C SER A 109 43.46 -2.99 -66.62
N GLY A 110 44.30 -3.58 -67.45
CA GLY A 110 45.69 -3.15 -67.66
C GLY A 110 46.66 -3.34 -66.46
N SER A 111 46.22 -3.89 -65.33
CA SER A 111 47.08 -4.21 -64.22
C SER A 111 47.70 -5.60 -64.42
N LEU A 112 48.99 -5.72 -64.24
CA LEU A 112 49.74 -6.99 -64.32
C LEU A 112 50.21 -7.43 -62.92
N PRO A 113 50.32 -8.74 -62.66
CA PRO A 113 50.88 -9.19 -61.38
C PRO A 113 52.37 -8.83 -61.25
N ASP A 114 52.79 -8.39 -60.08
CA ASP A 114 54.19 -8.21 -59.77
C ASP A 114 54.81 -9.57 -59.45
N LEU A 115 55.55 -10.10 -60.40
CA LEU A 115 56.18 -11.43 -60.32
C LEU A 115 57.63 -11.33 -59.84
N ALA A 116 58.14 -10.17 -59.43
CA ALA A 116 59.49 -10.02 -58.94
C ALA A 116 59.79 -10.90 -57.70
N GLY A 117 60.58 -11.97 -57.92
CA GLY A 117 60.95 -12.92 -56.89
C GLY A 117 59.91 -13.98 -56.53
N HIS A 118 58.79 -14.08 -57.28
CA HIS A 118 57.69 -15.02 -57.03
C HIS A 118 57.58 -16.12 -58.06
N GLY A 119 58.29 -17.17 -57.89
CA GLY A 119 58.20 -18.40 -58.70
C GLY A 119 57.82 -19.62 -57.81
N SER A 120 56.69 -19.56 -57.10
CA SER A 120 56.25 -20.59 -56.17
C SER A 120 55.41 -21.66 -56.87
N PRO A 121 55.64 -22.95 -56.60
CA PRO A 121 54.78 -24.03 -57.04
C PRO A 121 53.45 -24.10 -56.28
N ALA A 122 53.27 -23.31 -55.28
CA ALA A 122 52.02 -23.15 -54.57
C ALA A 122 51.35 -21.75 -54.85
N PRO A 123 50.03 -21.68 -54.92
CA PRO A 123 49.35 -20.41 -55.14
C PRO A 123 49.77 -19.34 -54.13
N THR A 124 50.23 -18.18 -54.62
CA THR A 124 50.73 -17.08 -53.82
C THR A 124 50.04 -15.79 -54.21
N THR A 125 49.71 -14.94 -53.21
CA THR A 125 49.13 -13.63 -53.48
C THR A 125 50.23 -12.62 -53.72
N VAL A 126 50.19 -11.93 -54.84
CA VAL A 126 51.11 -10.87 -55.24
C VAL A 126 50.36 -9.57 -55.51
N ASP A 127 51.04 -8.44 -55.40
CA ASP A 127 50.47 -7.15 -55.76
C ASP A 127 50.49 -6.93 -57.25
N SER A 128 49.82 -5.89 -57.77
CA SER A 128 49.85 -5.54 -59.18
C SER A 128 50.82 -4.41 -59.49
N ILE A 129 51.42 -4.49 -60.66
CA ILE A 129 52.17 -3.36 -61.25
C ILE A 129 51.15 -2.44 -61.90
N GLY A 130 51.05 -1.17 -61.42
CA GLY A 130 50.19 -0.15 -62.01
C GLY A 130 48.74 -0.17 -61.56
N GLY A 131 48.38 -0.81 -60.42
CA GLY A 131 47.04 -0.86 -59.83
C GLY A 131 46.99 -1.32 -58.38
N SER A 132 45.78 -1.33 -57.82
CA SER A 132 45.51 -1.79 -56.43
C SER A 132 44.99 -3.25 -56.35
N THR A 133 44.91 -3.94 -57.53
CA THR A 133 44.38 -5.29 -57.60
C THR A 133 45.42 -6.29 -57.12
N LYS A 134 45.01 -7.17 -56.21
CA LYS A 134 45.84 -8.32 -55.85
C LYS A 134 45.61 -9.47 -56.78
N TRP A 135 46.67 -10.21 -57.06
CA TRP A 135 46.63 -11.33 -57.93
C TRP A 135 46.98 -12.62 -57.15
N ARG A 136 46.33 -13.73 -57.50
CA ARG A 136 46.70 -15.05 -57.03
C ARG A 136 47.45 -15.74 -58.15
N VAL A 137 48.72 -16.13 -57.96
CA VAL A 137 49.59 -16.66 -58.99
C VAL A 137 50.12 -17.98 -58.61
N LEU A 138 50.34 -18.84 -59.62
CA LEU A 138 50.91 -20.18 -59.50
C LEU A 138 51.96 -20.39 -60.68
N THR A 139 53.13 -20.87 -60.36
CA THR A 139 54.15 -21.14 -61.35
C THR A 139 54.41 -22.67 -61.45
N THR A 140 54.28 -23.19 -62.62
CA THR A 140 54.68 -24.58 -62.94
C THR A 140 55.98 -24.57 -63.73
N THR A 141 56.88 -25.53 -63.44
CA THR A 141 58.22 -25.64 -64.04
C THR A 141 58.46 -27.03 -64.46
N ASN A 142 59.04 -27.21 -65.69
CA ASN A 142 59.53 -28.52 -66.18
C ASN A 142 60.75 -28.27 -67.04
N GLU A 143 61.22 -29.33 -67.78
CA GLU A 143 62.37 -29.26 -68.67
C GLU A 143 62.20 -28.24 -69.83
N TYR A 144 60.98 -27.91 -70.21
CA TYR A 144 60.68 -26.95 -71.27
C TYR A 144 60.57 -25.49 -70.82
N GLY A 145 60.69 -25.25 -69.49
CA GLY A 145 60.68 -23.90 -68.93
C GLY A 145 59.72 -23.70 -67.78
N ALA A 146 59.19 -22.50 -67.64
CA ALA A 146 58.26 -22.08 -66.57
C ALA A 146 57.01 -21.43 -67.18
N THR A 147 55.83 -21.77 -66.65
CA THR A 147 54.60 -21.09 -66.95
C THR A 147 54.02 -20.54 -65.67
N THR A 148 53.85 -19.22 -65.55
CA THR A 148 53.18 -18.57 -64.47
C THR A 148 51.76 -18.15 -64.89
N ILE A 149 50.78 -18.60 -64.18
CA ILE A 149 49.40 -18.29 -64.40
C ILE A 149 48.88 -17.47 -63.21
N GLY A 150 47.92 -16.52 -63.43
CA GLY A 150 47.38 -15.70 -62.39
C GLY A 150 45.90 -15.36 -62.59
N LEU A 151 45.18 -15.23 -61.49
CA LEU A 151 43.81 -14.75 -61.46
C LEU A 151 43.72 -13.47 -60.61
N PRO A 152 43.04 -12.44 -61.09
CA PRO A 152 42.86 -11.24 -60.32
C PRO A 152 41.84 -11.47 -59.21
N LEU A 153 42.16 -11.04 -57.99
CA LEU A 153 41.26 -11.11 -56.83
C LEU A 153 40.24 -9.96 -56.72
N SER A 154 40.14 -9.13 -57.79
CA SER A 154 39.22 -7.96 -57.81
C SER A 154 37.75 -8.38 -57.66
N GLU A 155 37.31 -9.50 -58.31
CA GLU A 155 35.94 -10.01 -58.17
C GLU A 155 35.66 -10.49 -56.75
N ASN A 156 36.64 -11.19 -56.16
CA ASN A 156 36.55 -11.64 -54.76
C ASN A 156 36.47 -10.43 -53.80
N GLN A 157 37.32 -9.42 -54.00
CA GLN A 157 37.33 -8.19 -53.18
C GLN A 157 36.02 -7.41 -53.30
N GLN A 158 35.47 -7.30 -54.52
CA GLN A 158 34.18 -6.66 -54.73
C GLN A 158 33.03 -7.41 -54.06
N THR A 159 33.06 -8.74 -54.09
CA THR A 159 32.05 -9.59 -53.41
C THR A 159 32.11 -9.42 -51.89
N VAL A 160 33.30 -9.44 -51.32
CA VAL A 160 33.52 -9.24 -49.91
C VAL A 160 33.10 -7.81 -49.49
N SER A 161 33.47 -6.79 -50.28
CA SER A 161 33.10 -5.42 -49.97
C SER A 161 31.58 -5.23 -50.01
N ARG A 162 30.90 -5.78 -51.02
CA ARG A 162 29.42 -5.75 -51.05
C ARG A 162 28.79 -6.41 -49.82
N LEU A 163 29.32 -7.56 -49.36
CA LEU A 163 28.85 -8.21 -48.15
C LEU A 163 29.01 -7.28 -46.94
N ILE A 164 30.20 -6.66 -46.78
CA ILE A 164 30.44 -5.70 -45.67
C ILE A 164 29.44 -4.55 -45.68
N TYR A 165 29.16 -3.96 -46.85
CA TYR A 165 28.15 -2.90 -46.91
C TYR A 165 26.74 -3.39 -46.57
N PHE A 166 26.38 -4.60 -46.98
CA PHE A 166 25.11 -5.23 -46.63
C PHE A 166 25.03 -5.48 -45.11
N GLU A 167 26.08 -6.04 -44.52
CA GLU A 167 26.15 -6.29 -43.07
C GLU A 167 26.06 -5.01 -42.27
N LEU A 168 26.77 -3.95 -42.67
CA LEU A 168 26.69 -2.64 -42.02
C LEU A 168 25.31 -2.04 -42.14
N GLY A 169 24.66 -2.09 -43.31
CA GLY A 169 23.32 -1.54 -43.50
C GLY A 169 22.26 -2.31 -42.73
N THR A 170 22.26 -3.61 -42.77
CA THR A 170 21.31 -4.46 -42.02
C THR A 170 21.57 -4.37 -40.52
N GLY A 171 22.83 -4.39 -40.10
CA GLY A 171 23.23 -4.27 -38.71
C GLY A 171 22.82 -2.92 -38.11
N ALA A 172 23.07 -1.82 -38.81
CA ALA A 172 22.64 -0.48 -38.37
C ALA A 172 21.12 -0.38 -38.25
N THR A 173 20.38 -0.95 -39.20
CA THR A 173 18.92 -0.96 -39.17
C THR A 173 18.41 -1.80 -37.98
N ALA A 174 18.98 -2.96 -37.75
CA ALA A 174 18.62 -3.83 -36.63
C ALA A 174 18.89 -3.15 -35.27
N LEU A 175 20.05 -2.49 -35.14
CA LEU A 175 20.38 -1.73 -33.92
C LEU A 175 19.45 -0.55 -33.70
N LEU A 176 19.05 0.15 -34.74
CA LEU A 176 18.07 1.24 -34.65
C LEU A 176 16.72 0.74 -34.17
N ILE A 177 16.21 -0.34 -34.79
CA ILE A 177 14.94 -0.96 -34.37
C ILE A 177 15.03 -1.44 -32.91
N LEU A 178 16.14 -2.07 -32.53
CA LEU A 178 16.37 -2.54 -31.17
C LEU A 178 16.44 -1.37 -30.17
N ALA A 179 17.10 -0.27 -30.52
CA ALA A 179 17.20 0.90 -29.66
C ALA A 179 15.84 1.58 -29.47
N VAL A 180 15.11 1.83 -30.55
CA VAL A 180 13.79 2.47 -30.51
C VAL A 180 12.76 1.55 -29.86
N GLY A 181 12.66 0.31 -30.32
CA GLY A 181 11.72 -0.66 -29.77
C GLY A 181 11.99 -0.97 -28.31
N GLY A 182 13.25 -1.20 -27.95
CA GLY A 182 13.68 -1.41 -26.57
C GLY A 182 13.37 -0.21 -25.68
N TYR A 183 13.64 1.01 -26.15
CA TYR A 183 13.27 2.22 -25.41
C TYR A 183 11.77 2.34 -25.17
N LEU A 184 10.94 2.08 -26.20
CA LEU A 184 9.47 2.13 -26.07
C LEU A 184 8.94 1.08 -25.09
N VAL A 185 9.44 -0.16 -25.19
CA VAL A 185 9.05 -1.26 -24.30
C VAL A 185 9.44 -0.93 -22.87
N VAL A 186 10.70 -0.57 -22.60
CA VAL A 186 11.18 -0.23 -21.25
C VAL A 186 10.44 0.97 -20.68
N ARG A 187 10.16 1.98 -21.50
CA ARG A 187 9.36 3.15 -21.09
C ARG A 187 7.94 2.76 -20.69
N HIS A 188 7.31 1.88 -21.43
CA HIS A 188 5.93 1.43 -21.16
C HIS A 188 5.87 0.56 -19.90
N THR A 189 6.78 -0.42 -19.79
CA THR A 189 6.82 -1.39 -18.69
C THR A 189 7.20 -0.74 -17.34
N LEU A 190 8.06 0.29 -17.34
CA LEU A 190 8.48 0.99 -16.12
C LEU A 190 7.63 2.23 -15.78
N ARG A 191 6.57 2.50 -16.53
CA ARG A 191 5.64 3.61 -16.21
C ARG A 191 4.91 3.41 -14.88
N PRO A 192 4.38 2.21 -14.56
CA PRO A 192 3.70 1.97 -13.30
C PRO A 192 4.57 2.24 -12.06
N LEU A 193 5.86 1.97 -12.15
CA LEU A 193 6.78 2.19 -11.03
C LEU A 193 6.88 3.68 -10.65
N ARG A 194 6.79 4.59 -11.62
CA ARG A 194 6.73 6.03 -11.34
C ARG A 194 5.45 6.43 -10.63
N GLU A 195 4.32 5.85 -11.02
CA GLU A 195 3.03 6.12 -10.37
C GLU A 195 3.05 5.69 -8.89
N VAL A 196 3.78 4.60 -8.58
CA VAL A 196 4.05 4.18 -7.19
C VAL A 196 4.92 5.21 -6.46
N GLU A 197 6.01 5.69 -7.10
CA GLU A 197 6.92 6.69 -6.53
C GLU A 197 6.19 8.01 -6.24
N ASP A 198 5.43 8.53 -7.21
CA ASP A 198 4.66 9.77 -7.07
C ASP A 198 3.60 9.65 -5.95
N THR A 199 2.95 8.48 -5.84
CA THR A 199 1.98 8.21 -4.79
C THR A 199 2.67 8.11 -3.42
N ALA A 200 3.81 7.44 -3.33
CA ALA A 200 4.59 7.35 -2.09
C ALA A 200 5.08 8.73 -1.63
N ALA A 201 5.50 9.60 -2.55
CA ALA A 201 5.89 10.97 -2.26
C ALA A 201 4.70 11.81 -1.73
N ALA A 202 3.51 11.65 -2.31
CA ALA A 202 2.30 12.33 -1.84
C ALA A 202 1.89 11.87 -0.44
N ILE A 203 2.01 10.55 -0.15
CA ILE A 203 1.75 9.97 1.17
C ILE A 203 2.73 10.52 2.21
N ALA A 204 4.02 10.59 1.87
CA ALA A 204 5.04 11.20 2.73
C ALA A 204 4.75 12.68 3.01
N GLY A 205 4.08 13.37 2.09
CA GLY A 205 3.56 14.73 2.24
C GLY A 205 2.28 14.84 3.07
N GLY A 206 1.72 13.72 3.58
CA GLY A 206 0.53 13.69 4.44
C GLY A 206 -0.78 13.30 3.74
N ASP A 207 -0.80 13.08 2.43
CA ASP A 207 -2.00 12.63 1.72
C ASP A 207 -2.20 11.11 1.83
N LEU A 208 -2.71 10.67 2.98
CA LEU A 208 -3.00 9.26 3.25
C LEU A 208 -4.21 8.71 2.46
N HIS A 209 -4.99 9.57 1.78
CA HIS A 209 -6.15 9.12 1.01
C HIS A 209 -5.78 8.64 -0.39
N ARG A 210 -4.60 9.00 -0.85
CA ARG A 210 -4.13 8.59 -2.16
C ARG A 210 -3.86 7.09 -2.21
N ARG A 211 -4.14 6.48 -3.37
CA ARG A 211 -3.94 5.04 -3.60
C ARG A 211 -3.12 4.83 -4.86
N VAL A 212 -2.30 3.77 -4.83
CA VAL A 212 -1.58 3.31 -6.02
C VAL A 212 -2.58 2.61 -6.94
N PRO A 213 -2.66 2.99 -8.22
CA PRO A 213 -3.57 2.34 -9.16
C PRO A 213 -3.15 0.88 -9.39
N VAL A 214 -4.08 -0.05 -9.19
CA VAL A 214 -3.92 -1.48 -9.50
C VAL A 214 -4.56 -1.72 -10.87
N ARG A 215 -3.79 -2.29 -11.81
CA ARG A 215 -4.21 -2.45 -13.20
C ARG A 215 -4.88 -3.79 -13.49
N GLY A 216 -4.85 -4.71 -12.53
CA GLY A 216 -5.46 -6.04 -12.67
C GLY A 216 -4.65 -7.02 -13.53
N VAL A 217 -3.40 -6.68 -13.85
CA VAL A 217 -2.44 -7.56 -14.50
C VAL A 217 -1.58 -8.17 -13.40
N ASP A 218 -1.41 -9.49 -13.39
CA ASP A 218 -0.67 -10.19 -12.32
C ASP A 218 0.85 -9.96 -12.47
N THR A 219 1.30 -8.75 -12.16
CA THR A 219 2.69 -8.32 -12.20
C THR A 219 3.21 -8.03 -10.80
N GLU A 220 4.54 -8.05 -10.64
CA GLU A 220 5.22 -7.71 -9.37
C GLU A 220 4.88 -6.28 -8.92
N VAL A 221 4.63 -5.37 -9.87
CA VAL A 221 4.23 -3.99 -9.57
C VAL A 221 2.81 -3.93 -9.05
N ASP A 222 1.88 -4.73 -9.59
CA ASP A 222 0.51 -4.82 -9.07
C ASP A 222 0.45 -5.48 -7.69
N HIS A 223 1.33 -6.45 -7.42
CA HIS A 223 1.51 -7.01 -6.07
C HIS A 223 2.00 -5.95 -5.09
N LEU A 224 3.02 -5.18 -5.46
CA LEU A 224 3.53 -4.07 -4.65
C LEU A 224 2.45 -3.01 -4.39
N ALA A 225 1.68 -2.64 -5.43
CA ALA A 225 0.59 -1.67 -5.31
C ALA A 225 -0.51 -2.15 -4.33
N ARG A 226 -0.90 -3.44 -4.38
CA ARG A 226 -1.86 -4.04 -3.44
C ARG A 226 -1.34 -4.02 -2.01
N SER A 227 -0.10 -4.47 -1.79
CA SER A 227 0.52 -4.48 -0.46
C SER A 227 0.66 -3.08 0.13
N LEU A 228 1.04 -2.09 -0.69
CA LEU A 228 1.13 -0.70 -0.27
C LEU A 228 -0.25 -0.13 0.08
N ASN A 229 -1.28 -0.40 -0.72
CA ASN A 229 -2.65 0.03 -0.43
C ASN A 229 -3.20 -0.61 0.85
N GLU A 230 -2.90 -1.88 1.12
CA GLU A 230 -3.27 -2.55 2.37
C GLU A 230 -2.58 -1.93 3.59
N MET A 231 -1.27 -1.66 3.48
CA MET A 231 -0.52 -0.96 4.52
C MET A 231 -1.12 0.43 4.82
N LEU A 232 -1.47 1.19 3.78
CA LEU A 232 -2.12 2.51 3.92
C LEU A 232 -3.47 2.42 4.63
N THR A 233 -4.26 1.40 4.31
CA THR A 233 -5.53 1.15 5.00
C THR A 233 -5.32 0.89 6.48
N ARG A 234 -4.33 0.08 6.85
CA ARG A 234 -3.99 -0.18 8.26
C ARG A 234 -3.51 1.09 8.99
N ILE A 235 -2.69 1.91 8.33
CA ILE A 235 -2.23 3.19 8.90
C ILE A 235 -3.42 4.13 9.15
N GLN A 236 -4.34 4.28 8.17
CA GLN A 236 -5.53 5.12 8.33
C GLN A 236 -6.41 4.65 9.50
N HIS A 237 -6.65 3.34 9.61
CA HIS A 237 -7.39 2.79 10.75
C HIS A 237 -6.69 3.06 12.09
N GLY A 238 -5.35 2.96 12.12
CA GLY A 238 -4.56 3.28 13.32
C GLY A 238 -4.68 4.75 13.71
N VAL A 239 -4.57 5.68 12.75
CA VAL A 239 -4.72 7.14 12.99
C VAL A 239 -6.12 7.45 13.50
N ALA A 240 -7.16 6.96 12.82
CA ALA A 240 -8.55 7.17 13.23
C ALA A 240 -8.87 6.60 14.63
N ALA A 241 -8.32 5.44 14.97
CA ALA A 241 -8.46 4.85 16.31
C ALA A 241 -7.76 5.71 17.38
N THR A 242 -6.59 6.26 17.07
CA THR A 242 -5.86 7.15 17.99
C THR A 242 -6.64 8.45 18.22
N GLU A 243 -7.13 9.08 17.16
CA GLU A 243 -7.95 10.31 17.24
C GLU A 243 -9.23 10.07 18.06
N ALA A 244 -9.94 8.97 17.81
CA ALA A 244 -11.13 8.60 18.60
C ALA A 244 -10.79 8.36 20.08
N SER A 245 -9.66 7.74 20.38
CA SER A 245 -9.19 7.51 21.75
C SER A 245 -8.83 8.82 22.45
N GLU A 246 -8.13 9.74 21.76
CA GLU A 246 -7.80 11.05 22.30
C GLU A 246 -9.07 11.89 22.59
N GLU A 247 -10.03 11.86 21.69
CA GLU A 247 -11.30 12.56 21.88
C GLU A 247 -12.09 11.99 23.06
N ALA A 248 -12.13 10.66 23.20
CA ALA A 248 -12.74 10.00 24.36
C ALA A 248 -12.03 10.38 25.67
N ALA A 249 -10.69 10.41 25.67
CA ALA A 249 -9.91 10.83 26.83
C ALA A 249 -10.18 12.30 27.21
N ARG A 250 -10.22 13.21 26.23
CA ARG A 250 -10.55 14.63 26.46
C ARG A 250 -11.96 14.83 27.03
N ARG A 251 -12.95 14.09 26.50
CA ARG A 251 -14.32 14.13 27.05
C ARG A 251 -14.36 13.63 28.46
N SER A 252 -13.67 12.53 28.79
CA SER A 252 -13.57 11.97 30.15
C SER A 252 -12.91 12.99 31.11
N GLU A 253 -11.84 13.64 30.67
CA GLU A 253 -11.16 14.67 31.47
C GLU A 253 -12.08 15.87 31.76
N GLN A 254 -12.80 16.36 30.74
CA GLN A 254 -13.75 17.46 30.92
C GLN A 254 -14.86 17.12 31.93
N THR A 255 -15.44 15.89 31.81
CA THR A 255 -16.46 15.41 32.73
C THR A 255 -15.92 15.30 34.15
N MET A 256 -14.69 14.82 34.32
CA MET A 256 -14.05 14.74 35.63
C MET A 256 -13.77 16.13 36.24
N ARG A 257 -13.28 17.08 35.43
CA ARG A 257 -13.06 18.45 35.88
C ARG A 257 -14.36 19.11 36.37
N GLN A 258 -15.45 18.93 35.59
CA GLN A 258 -16.77 19.44 35.97
C GLN A 258 -17.24 18.80 37.28
N PHE A 259 -17.12 17.46 37.40
CA PHE A 259 -17.49 16.73 38.62
C PHE A 259 -16.75 17.25 39.86
N VAL A 260 -15.44 17.49 39.75
CA VAL A 260 -14.63 18.00 40.88
C VAL A 260 -15.05 19.43 41.23
N ALA A 261 -15.35 20.28 40.24
CA ALA A 261 -15.81 21.64 40.47
C ALA A 261 -17.16 21.66 41.21
N ASP A 262 -18.13 20.88 40.72
CA ASP A 262 -19.48 20.79 41.28
C ASP A 262 -19.45 20.21 42.71
N ALA A 263 -18.69 19.12 42.93
CA ALA A 263 -18.49 18.55 44.26
C ALA A 263 -17.89 19.57 45.26
N SER A 264 -16.92 20.37 44.79
CA SER A 264 -16.28 21.39 45.62
C SER A 264 -17.27 22.49 46.01
N HIS A 265 -18.15 22.88 45.09
CA HIS A 265 -19.19 23.85 45.38
C HIS A 265 -20.21 23.32 46.39
N GLU A 266 -20.70 22.10 46.21
CA GLU A 266 -21.72 21.50 47.08
C GLU A 266 -21.18 21.14 48.47
N LEU A 267 -19.89 20.87 48.63
CA LEU A 267 -19.24 20.68 49.93
C LEU A 267 -18.98 22.02 50.67
N ARG A 268 -18.69 23.08 49.93
CA ARG A 268 -18.39 24.42 50.53
C ARG A 268 -19.59 25.03 51.23
N THR A 269 -20.77 24.86 50.65
CA THR A 269 -22.02 25.44 51.16
C THR A 269 -22.36 24.96 52.59
N PRO A 270 -22.50 23.63 52.86
CA PRO A 270 -22.79 23.15 54.21
C PRO A 270 -21.67 23.46 55.19
N LEU A 271 -20.39 23.38 54.75
CA LEU A 271 -19.24 23.73 55.60
C LEU A 271 -19.30 25.22 56.02
N THR A 272 -19.70 26.14 55.15
CA THR A 272 -19.89 27.55 55.47
C THR A 272 -21.04 27.71 56.44
N THR A 273 -22.12 26.95 56.29
CA THR A 273 -23.27 26.95 57.18
C THR A 273 -22.89 26.47 58.58
N ILE A 274 -22.19 25.35 58.73
CA ILE A 274 -21.67 24.83 59.98
C ILE A 274 -20.81 25.90 60.68
N ARG A 275 -19.84 26.47 59.94
CA ARG A 275 -18.97 27.53 60.49
C ARG A 275 -19.77 28.77 60.95
N GLY A 276 -20.76 29.17 60.16
CA GLY A 276 -21.62 30.29 60.49
C GLY A 276 -22.42 30.07 61.78
N PHE A 277 -23.03 28.88 61.99
CA PHE A 277 -23.75 28.58 63.21
C PHE A 277 -22.81 28.49 64.43
N ALA A 278 -21.64 27.88 64.26
CA ALA A 278 -20.63 27.82 65.34
C ALA A 278 -20.12 29.24 65.72
N GLU A 279 -19.98 30.14 64.76
CA GLU A 279 -19.55 31.51 64.98
C GLU A 279 -20.64 32.35 65.66
N LEU A 280 -21.92 32.26 65.25
CA LEU A 280 -23.05 32.88 65.86
C LEU A 280 -23.19 32.50 67.30
N TYR A 281 -23.03 31.19 67.65
CA TYR A 281 -23.04 30.75 69.03
C TYR A 281 -21.89 31.33 69.85
N ARG A 282 -20.69 31.34 69.33
CA ARG A 282 -19.50 31.89 69.97
C ARG A 282 -19.59 33.38 70.25
N GLN A 283 -20.28 34.17 69.39
CA GLN A 283 -20.50 35.61 69.54
C GLN A 283 -21.65 35.91 70.49
N GLY A 284 -22.35 34.93 71.01
CA GLY A 284 -23.49 35.10 71.91
C GLY A 284 -24.77 35.56 71.18
N ALA A 285 -24.80 35.53 69.87
CA ALA A 285 -25.97 35.93 69.05
C ALA A 285 -27.10 34.88 69.09
N SER A 286 -26.81 33.69 69.61
CA SER A 286 -27.80 32.63 69.89
C SER A 286 -27.51 32.04 71.24
N THR A 287 -28.57 32.03 72.13
CA THR A 287 -28.51 31.48 73.48
C THR A 287 -28.95 29.98 73.52
N ASP A 288 -29.57 29.49 72.50
CA ASP A 288 -30.03 28.08 72.39
C ASP A 288 -28.97 27.17 71.77
N ALA A 289 -28.13 26.64 72.63
CA ALA A 289 -27.08 25.71 72.27
C ALA A 289 -27.62 24.40 71.59
N ALA A 290 -28.78 23.94 72.07
CA ALA A 290 -29.34 22.67 71.54
C ALA A 290 -29.80 22.83 70.06
N SER A 291 -30.46 23.93 69.74
CA SER A 291 -30.87 24.22 68.35
C SER A 291 -29.69 24.43 67.41
N VAL A 292 -28.62 25.11 67.87
CA VAL A 292 -27.40 25.32 67.07
C VAL A 292 -26.68 24.02 66.83
N LEU A 293 -26.53 23.19 67.88
CA LEU A 293 -25.89 21.86 67.73
C LEU A 293 -26.68 20.94 66.79
N ALA A 294 -28.01 20.87 66.92
CA ALA A 294 -28.87 20.08 66.07
C ALA A 294 -28.74 20.49 64.58
N ARG A 295 -28.60 21.83 64.30
CA ARG A 295 -28.36 22.30 62.92
C ARG A 295 -26.98 21.92 62.40
N ILE A 296 -25.93 22.01 63.23
CA ILE A 296 -24.59 21.61 62.89
C ILE A 296 -24.54 20.09 62.62
N GLU A 297 -25.16 19.28 63.49
CA GLU A 297 -25.26 17.80 63.33
C GLU A 297 -26.02 17.43 62.04
N GLY A 298 -27.15 18.12 61.77
CA GLY A 298 -27.92 17.90 60.54
C GLY A 298 -27.11 18.20 59.27
N GLU A 299 -26.32 19.27 59.30
CA GLU A 299 -25.49 19.65 58.14
C GLU A 299 -24.26 18.74 57.97
N ALA A 300 -23.69 18.28 59.12
CA ALA A 300 -22.61 17.28 59.07
C ALA A 300 -23.11 15.91 58.54
N ALA A 301 -24.30 15.46 58.99
CA ALA A 301 -24.92 14.24 58.45
C ALA A 301 -25.19 14.34 56.93
N ARG A 302 -25.68 15.49 56.47
CA ARG A 302 -25.88 15.77 55.04
C ARG A 302 -24.56 15.69 54.26
N MET A 303 -23.47 16.25 54.81
CA MET A 303 -22.15 16.14 54.20
C MET A 303 -21.68 14.68 54.09
N GLY A 304 -21.97 13.88 55.12
CA GLY A 304 -21.67 12.43 55.11
C GLY A 304 -22.34 11.72 53.92
N VAL A 305 -23.66 11.95 53.75
CA VAL A 305 -24.41 11.36 52.61
C VAL A 305 -23.85 11.86 51.26
N LEU A 306 -23.55 13.16 51.17
CA LEU A 306 -22.98 13.72 49.94
C LEU A 306 -21.63 13.08 49.58
N VAL A 307 -20.74 12.88 50.54
CA VAL A 307 -19.43 12.21 50.32
C VAL A 307 -19.63 10.76 49.94
N GLU A 308 -20.54 10.02 50.53
CA GLU A 308 -20.86 8.65 50.16
C GLU A 308 -21.41 8.56 48.73
N ASP A 309 -22.30 9.47 48.33
CA ASP A 309 -22.86 9.59 47.01
C ASP A 309 -21.76 9.87 45.96
N LEU A 310 -20.83 10.80 46.26
CA LEU A 310 -19.70 11.13 45.39
C LEU A 310 -18.75 9.93 45.23
N LEU A 311 -18.41 9.23 46.32
CA LEU A 311 -17.58 8.03 46.28
C LEU A 311 -18.24 6.89 45.48
N MET A 312 -19.55 6.77 45.58
CA MET A 312 -20.34 5.83 44.81
C MET A 312 -20.24 6.11 43.31
N LEU A 313 -20.50 7.36 42.90
CA LEU A 313 -20.40 7.75 41.48
C LEU A 313 -18.98 7.54 40.92
N ALA A 314 -17.95 7.92 41.69
CA ALA A 314 -16.58 7.69 41.30
C ALA A 314 -16.24 6.18 41.11
N ARG A 315 -16.80 5.32 41.94
CA ARG A 315 -16.64 3.84 41.81
C ARG A 315 -17.37 3.30 40.58
N LEU A 316 -18.53 3.83 40.26
CA LEU A 316 -19.30 3.43 39.07
C LEU A 316 -18.64 3.92 37.78
N ASP A 317 -18.11 5.13 37.75
CA ASP A 317 -17.32 5.67 36.63
C ASP A 317 -16.05 4.82 36.38
N ALA A 318 -15.45 4.23 37.43
CA ALA A 318 -14.30 3.33 37.31
C ALA A 318 -14.66 1.92 36.80
N GLN A 319 -15.90 1.69 36.36
CA GLN A 319 -16.39 0.42 35.76
C GLN A 319 -16.06 -0.85 36.58
N ARG A 320 -16.07 -0.79 37.90
CA ARG A 320 -15.92 -1.99 38.71
C ARG A 320 -17.07 -2.98 38.42
N PRO A 321 -16.77 -4.25 38.15
CA PRO A 321 -17.80 -5.24 37.86
C PRO A 321 -18.76 -5.37 39.03
N LEU A 322 -20.08 -5.39 38.73
CA LEU A 322 -21.13 -5.64 39.68
C LEU A 322 -21.11 -7.13 40.14
N ASP A 323 -21.40 -7.41 41.40
CA ASP A 323 -21.62 -8.76 41.92
C ASP A 323 -23.01 -9.25 41.48
N ARG A 324 -23.13 -9.77 40.27
CA ARG A 324 -24.41 -10.19 39.69
C ARG A 324 -24.83 -11.55 40.19
N LYS A 325 -25.85 -11.55 41.04
CA LYS A 325 -26.53 -12.74 41.55
C LYS A 325 -28.02 -12.69 41.16
N PRO A 326 -28.73 -13.81 41.21
CA PRO A 326 -30.19 -13.77 41.07
C PRO A 326 -30.79 -13.00 42.27
N VAL A 327 -31.50 -11.91 41.98
CA VAL A 327 -32.08 -11.01 43.00
C VAL A 327 -33.59 -10.96 42.80
N ASP A 328 -34.33 -11.09 43.88
CA ASP A 328 -35.80 -10.96 43.87
C ASP A 328 -36.18 -9.50 44.10
N LEU A 329 -36.69 -8.88 43.04
CA LEU A 329 -37.12 -7.48 43.07
C LEU A 329 -38.38 -7.27 43.92
N LEU A 330 -39.21 -8.30 44.09
CA LEU A 330 -40.37 -8.21 44.98
C LEU A 330 -39.95 -7.99 46.42
N ALA A 331 -38.97 -8.74 46.92
CA ALA A 331 -38.41 -8.59 48.24
C ALA A 331 -37.83 -7.18 48.46
N ILE A 332 -37.01 -6.70 47.49
CA ILE A 332 -36.40 -5.37 47.62
C ILE A 332 -37.47 -4.25 47.60
N ALA A 333 -38.48 -4.35 46.74
CA ALA A 333 -39.55 -3.38 46.65
C ALA A 333 -40.42 -3.39 47.93
N GLY A 334 -40.67 -4.60 48.48
CA GLY A 334 -41.35 -4.76 49.76
C GLY A 334 -40.64 -4.08 50.92
N ASP A 335 -39.33 -4.27 51.04
CA ASP A 335 -38.47 -3.61 52.03
C ASP A 335 -38.45 -2.10 51.84
N ALA A 336 -38.37 -1.63 50.58
CA ALA A 336 -38.36 -0.18 50.28
C ALA A 336 -39.68 0.50 50.73
N VAL A 337 -40.82 -0.12 50.41
CA VAL A 337 -42.15 0.37 50.82
C VAL A 337 -42.34 0.28 52.33
N HIS A 338 -41.93 -0.80 52.99
CA HIS A 338 -41.97 -0.93 54.43
C HIS A 338 -41.20 0.17 55.15
N ASN A 339 -39.95 0.39 54.72
CA ASN A 339 -39.10 1.47 55.27
C ASN A 339 -39.69 2.86 55.01
N ALA A 340 -40.28 3.07 53.85
CA ALA A 340 -40.95 4.33 53.52
C ALA A 340 -42.15 4.61 54.41
N ARG A 341 -42.98 3.61 54.68
CA ARG A 341 -44.10 3.72 55.63
C ARG A 341 -43.62 4.06 57.04
N ALA A 342 -42.58 3.39 57.52
CA ALA A 342 -42.00 3.70 58.83
C ALA A 342 -41.47 5.16 58.93
N LEU A 343 -40.80 5.67 57.87
CA LEU A 343 -40.31 7.05 57.79
C LEU A 343 -41.45 8.06 57.70
N ALA A 344 -42.54 7.74 56.98
CA ALA A 344 -43.72 8.60 56.93
C ALA A 344 -44.41 8.71 58.27
N ALA A 345 -44.63 7.62 59.00
CA ALA A 345 -45.22 7.54 60.34
C ALA A 345 -44.45 8.36 61.40
N HIS A 346 -43.11 8.41 61.31
CA HIS A 346 -42.28 9.23 62.24
C HIS A 346 -42.27 10.73 61.97
N ARG A 347 -42.71 11.16 60.76
CA ARG A 347 -42.82 12.60 60.42
C ARG A 347 -44.17 13.21 60.83
N ASP A 348 -45.20 12.37 60.99
CA ASP A 348 -46.55 12.80 61.40
C ASP A 348 -46.71 12.68 62.92
N ASP A 349 -45.94 13.45 63.69
CA ASP A 349 -46.04 13.52 65.16
C ASP A 349 -47.29 14.29 65.66
N SER A 350 -48.19 14.66 64.74
CA SER A 350 -49.50 15.24 65.04
C SER A 350 -50.64 14.25 64.86
N ASP A 351 -51.18 13.75 65.88
CA ASP A 351 -52.22 12.71 66.10
C ASP A 351 -53.54 12.85 65.32
N THR A 352 -53.61 13.62 64.23
CA THR A 352 -54.84 13.95 63.51
C THR A 352 -54.74 14.11 61.98
N GLY A 353 -53.61 13.76 61.34
CA GLY A 353 -53.50 13.82 59.86
C GLY A 353 -53.88 12.51 59.16
N PRO A 354 -54.29 12.53 57.87
CA PRO A 354 -54.50 11.32 57.11
C PRO A 354 -53.19 10.57 56.88
N GLU A 355 -53.13 9.28 57.20
CA GLU A 355 -51.95 8.45 57.00
C GLU A 355 -51.60 8.38 55.52
N ARG A 356 -50.31 8.66 55.17
CA ARG A 356 -49.85 8.70 53.78
C ARG A 356 -49.97 7.28 53.15
N SER A 357 -50.70 7.18 52.02
CA SER A 357 -50.80 5.92 51.31
C SER A 357 -49.50 5.65 50.53
N ILE A 358 -48.81 4.54 50.92
CA ILE A 358 -47.64 4.05 50.19
C ILE A 358 -47.90 2.58 49.83
N GLU A 359 -48.07 2.28 48.55
CA GLU A 359 -48.54 0.97 48.08
C GLU A 359 -47.49 0.26 47.22
N LEU A 360 -47.47 -1.07 47.30
CA LEU A 360 -46.77 -1.94 46.41
C LEU A 360 -47.77 -2.66 45.49
N GLU A 361 -47.72 -2.43 44.22
CA GLU A 361 -48.54 -3.04 43.19
C GLU A 361 -47.70 -4.00 42.33
N VAL A 362 -48.13 -5.25 42.24
CA VAL A 362 -47.52 -6.18 41.30
C VAL A 362 -48.51 -6.41 40.15
N ARG A 363 -48.15 -5.98 38.96
CA ARG A 363 -48.97 -6.17 37.77
C ARG A 363 -48.77 -7.54 37.15
N ALA A 364 -49.84 -8.10 36.61
CA ALA A 364 -49.73 -9.32 35.82
C ALA A 364 -48.87 -9.07 34.57
N GLY A 365 -48.00 -9.98 34.29
CA GLY A 365 -47.12 -9.94 33.08
C GLY A 365 -46.45 -11.29 32.86
N GLU A 366 -45.68 -11.40 31.78
CA GLU A 366 -45.00 -12.64 31.44
C GLU A 366 -43.59 -12.66 32.00
N GLY A 367 -43.31 -13.60 32.92
CA GLY A 367 -41.97 -13.83 33.43
C GLY A 367 -41.86 -13.75 34.96
N SER A 368 -40.63 -13.81 35.47
CA SER A 368 -40.28 -13.74 36.85
C SER A 368 -39.85 -12.32 37.28
N LEU A 369 -40.00 -11.96 38.52
CA LEU A 369 -39.47 -10.76 39.14
C LEU A 369 -38.01 -10.92 39.60
N GLN A 370 -37.36 -12.06 39.32
CA GLN A 370 -35.93 -12.25 39.57
C GLN A 370 -35.10 -11.80 38.37
N ILE A 371 -34.05 -11.03 38.63
CA ILE A 371 -33.07 -10.55 37.65
C ILE A 371 -31.62 -10.82 38.11
N PRO A 372 -30.68 -10.96 37.18
CA PRO A 372 -29.25 -10.99 37.54
C PRO A 372 -28.77 -9.58 37.90
N GLY A 373 -28.44 -9.33 39.17
CA GLY A 373 -28.05 -8.00 39.62
C GLY A 373 -27.27 -8.00 40.95
N ASP A 374 -26.80 -6.82 41.33
CA ASP A 374 -26.21 -6.56 42.64
C ASP A 374 -27.33 -6.08 43.58
N GLU A 375 -27.66 -6.92 44.56
CA GLU A 375 -28.77 -6.67 45.49
C GLU A 375 -28.66 -5.35 46.22
N ALA A 376 -27.46 -5.00 46.72
CA ALA A 376 -27.22 -3.76 47.42
C ALA A 376 -27.47 -2.53 46.55
N ARG A 377 -27.07 -2.63 45.27
CA ARG A 377 -27.26 -1.54 44.27
C ARG A 377 -28.70 -1.40 43.82
N LEU A 378 -29.41 -2.51 43.62
CA LEU A 378 -30.83 -2.54 43.29
C LEU A 378 -31.66 -1.98 44.45
N ARG A 379 -31.34 -2.31 45.70
CA ARG A 379 -31.93 -1.74 46.88
C ARG A 379 -31.72 -0.22 46.93
N GLN A 380 -30.54 0.29 46.58
CA GLN A 380 -30.25 1.72 46.54
C GLN A 380 -31.01 2.44 45.47
N ILE A 381 -31.23 1.84 44.28
CA ILE A 381 -32.12 2.43 43.23
C ILE A 381 -33.51 2.71 43.84
N LEU A 382 -34.12 1.73 44.44
CA LEU A 382 -35.46 1.85 45.03
C LEU A 382 -35.49 2.84 46.17
N ALA A 383 -34.49 2.80 47.09
CA ALA A 383 -34.38 3.73 48.19
C ALA A 383 -34.28 5.19 47.70
N ASN A 384 -33.49 5.45 46.66
CA ASN A 384 -33.35 6.81 46.10
C ASN A 384 -34.64 7.27 45.41
N LEU A 385 -35.35 6.41 44.66
CA LEU A 385 -36.60 6.75 43.99
C LEU A 385 -37.73 7.02 45.02
N VAL A 386 -37.91 6.12 45.98
CA VAL A 386 -38.92 6.23 47.01
C VAL A 386 -38.61 7.41 47.97
N GLY A 387 -37.33 7.56 48.34
CA GLY A 387 -36.87 8.71 49.16
C GLY A 387 -37.09 10.07 48.43
N ASN A 388 -36.91 10.10 47.11
CA ASN A 388 -37.23 11.30 46.32
C ASN A 388 -38.72 11.62 46.34
N ALA A 389 -39.58 10.62 46.15
CA ALA A 389 -41.04 10.78 46.26
C ALA A 389 -41.44 11.28 47.65
N LEU A 390 -40.91 10.67 48.75
CA LEU A 390 -41.18 11.09 50.11
C LEU A 390 -40.78 12.54 50.45
N THR A 391 -39.70 13.01 49.82
CA THR A 391 -39.12 14.34 50.10
C THR A 391 -39.79 15.45 49.31
N HIS A 392 -40.23 15.16 48.09
CA HIS A 392 -40.70 16.16 47.14
C HIS A 392 -42.21 16.20 46.97
N THR A 393 -42.94 15.34 47.66
CA THR A 393 -44.42 15.34 47.64
C THR A 393 -45.02 15.71 48.99
N PRO A 394 -46.19 16.37 49.02
CA PRO A 394 -46.95 16.66 50.26
C PRO A 394 -47.26 15.37 51.06
N ALA A 395 -47.53 15.51 52.35
CA ALA A 395 -47.81 14.35 53.24
C ALA A 395 -49.06 13.57 52.83
N GLU A 396 -50.03 14.27 52.19
CA GLU A 396 -51.29 13.64 51.72
C GLU A 396 -51.14 12.94 50.37
N ALA A 397 -50.07 13.14 49.65
CA ALA A 397 -49.88 12.57 48.33
C ALA A 397 -49.55 11.07 48.41
N SER A 398 -50.23 10.26 47.61
CA SER A 398 -49.98 8.80 47.52
C SER A 398 -48.66 8.53 46.77
N ILE A 399 -48.00 7.42 47.17
CA ILE A 399 -46.85 6.89 46.49
C ILE A 399 -47.11 5.43 46.11
N THR A 400 -46.97 5.09 44.83
CA THR A 400 -47.13 3.71 44.35
C THR A 400 -45.86 3.16 43.75
N VAL A 401 -45.34 2.06 44.32
CA VAL A 401 -44.24 1.29 43.71
C VAL A 401 -44.84 0.17 42.94
N ARG A 402 -44.59 0.10 41.65
CA ARG A 402 -45.17 -0.88 40.73
C ARG A 402 -44.14 -1.74 40.08
N LEU A 403 -44.35 -3.07 40.09
CA LEU A 403 -43.52 -4.02 39.43
C LEU A 403 -44.29 -4.72 38.30
N THR A 404 -43.72 -4.76 37.09
CA THR A 404 -44.32 -5.43 35.96
C THR A 404 -43.27 -6.32 35.29
N PRO A 405 -43.42 -7.65 35.30
CA PRO A 405 -42.49 -8.55 34.60
C PRO A 405 -42.84 -8.60 33.10
N PHE A 406 -41.80 -8.54 32.25
CA PHE A 406 -41.84 -8.77 30.81
C PHE A 406 -40.96 -9.98 30.43
N PRO A 407 -41.05 -10.53 29.23
CA PRO A 407 -40.25 -11.68 28.83
C PRO A 407 -38.72 -11.44 28.90
N ASP A 408 -38.26 -10.24 28.57
CA ASP A 408 -36.85 -9.84 28.46
C ASP A 408 -36.36 -8.87 29.54
N HIS A 409 -37.26 -8.25 30.29
CA HIS A 409 -36.94 -7.28 31.32
C HIS A 409 -37.96 -7.25 32.46
N VAL A 410 -37.63 -6.58 33.55
CA VAL A 410 -38.59 -6.20 34.60
C VAL A 410 -38.66 -4.69 34.64
N ARG A 411 -39.88 -4.16 34.67
CA ARG A 411 -40.14 -2.73 34.83
C ARG A 411 -40.51 -2.42 36.28
N ILE A 412 -39.84 -1.43 36.82
CA ILE A 412 -40.10 -0.85 38.14
C ILE A 412 -40.59 0.59 37.90
N GLU A 413 -41.75 0.95 38.44
CA GLU A 413 -42.28 2.31 38.39
C GLU A 413 -42.50 2.80 39.80
N VAL A 414 -41.99 4.00 40.10
CA VAL A 414 -42.29 4.75 41.32
C VAL A 414 -43.06 5.96 40.92
N ALA A 415 -44.37 5.98 41.25
CA ALA A 415 -45.30 7.04 40.94
C ALA A 415 -45.69 7.80 42.21
N ASP A 416 -45.71 9.13 42.14
CA ASP A 416 -46.19 10.01 43.18
C ASP A 416 -47.28 10.94 42.64
N GLU A 417 -48.17 11.43 43.54
CA GLU A 417 -49.21 12.43 43.24
C GLU A 417 -48.80 13.81 43.72
N GLY A 418 -47.55 14.17 43.59
CA GLY A 418 -46.98 15.46 43.97
C GLY A 418 -47.19 16.57 42.95
N PRO A 419 -46.46 17.67 43.09
CA PRO A 419 -46.54 18.81 42.17
C PRO A 419 -46.03 18.56 40.76
N GLY A 420 -45.33 17.39 40.54
CA GLY A 420 -44.70 17.04 39.30
C GLY A 420 -43.29 17.63 39.12
N LEU A 421 -42.69 17.32 37.99
CA LEU A 421 -41.36 17.76 37.60
C LEU A 421 -41.41 19.06 36.75
N PRO A 422 -40.33 19.86 36.72
CA PRO A 422 -40.19 20.96 35.76
C PRO A 422 -40.32 20.50 34.32
N ALA A 423 -40.58 21.43 33.41
CA ALA A 423 -40.79 21.15 31.98
C ALA A 423 -39.65 20.34 31.30
N ASP A 424 -38.46 20.35 31.87
CA ASP A 424 -37.28 19.65 31.36
C ASP A 424 -36.97 18.36 32.17
N ALA A 425 -37.93 17.43 32.16
CA ALA A 425 -37.85 16.18 32.91
C ALA A 425 -36.66 15.30 32.54
N SER A 426 -36.04 15.48 31.36
CA SER A 426 -34.85 14.71 30.95
C SER A 426 -33.60 15.04 31.76
N ARG A 427 -33.52 16.27 32.28
CA ARG A 427 -32.37 16.75 33.05
C ARG A 427 -32.36 16.32 34.50
N VAL A 428 -33.43 15.76 35.02
CA VAL A 428 -33.51 15.38 36.45
C VAL A 428 -32.48 14.28 36.83
N PHE A 429 -31.94 13.59 35.84
CA PHE A 429 -30.87 12.59 36.03
C PHE A 429 -29.44 13.15 35.91
N GLU A 430 -29.31 14.46 35.55
CA GLU A 430 -28.02 15.14 35.59
C GLU A 430 -27.51 15.28 37.03
N ARG A 431 -26.19 15.21 37.21
CA ARG A 431 -25.56 15.36 38.53
C ARG A 431 -25.83 16.77 39.05
N PHE A 432 -26.17 16.87 40.34
CA PHE A 432 -26.47 18.14 41.04
C PHE A 432 -27.63 18.93 40.46
N TYR A 433 -28.46 18.33 39.59
CA TYR A 433 -29.64 19.02 39.07
C TYR A 433 -30.70 19.19 40.18
N ARG A 434 -31.19 20.42 40.33
CA ARG A 434 -32.27 20.79 41.26
C ARG A 434 -33.23 21.75 40.53
N GLY A 435 -34.52 21.42 40.53
CA GLY A 435 -35.55 22.28 39.96
C GLY A 435 -35.65 23.59 40.74
N ASP A 436 -36.07 24.69 40.08
CA ASP A 436 -36.14 26.02 40.67
C ASP A 436 -37.01 26.10 41.93
N ALA A 437 -38.07 25.31 42.02
CA ALA A 437 -38.97 25.22 43.19
C ALA A 437 -38.29 24.59 44.43
N SER A 438 -37.21 23.80 44.27
CA SER A 438 -36.49 23.12 45.38
C SER A 438 -35.30 23.90 45.92
N ARG A 439 -35.05 25.11 45.42
CA ARG A 439 -33.97 26.00 45.91
C ARG A 439 -34.19 26.56 47.28
N THR A 440 -35.43 26.51 47.83
CA THR A 440 -35.71 26.82 49.22
C THR A 440 -35.04 25.80 50.12
N ARG A 441 -34.17 26.24 51.02
CA ARG A 441 -33.23 25.48 51.87
C ARG A 441 -33.85 24.44 52.80
N ALA A 442 -35.14 24.23 52.81
CA ALA A 442 -35.85 23.29 53.68
C ALA A 442 -35.94 21.85 53.16
N SER A 443 -35.81 21.60 51.86
CA SER A 443 -35.86 20.24 51.28
C SER A 443 -34.48 19.70 50.98
N GLY A 444 -33.88 19.00 51.94
CA GLY A 444 -32.48 18.61 52.06
C GLY A 444 -31.86 17.62 51.09
N GLY A 445 -32.21 17.63 49.81
CA GLY A 445 -31.60 16.69 48.81
C GLY A 445 -30.23 17.13 48.28
N THR A 446 -29.30 16.17 48.07
CA THR A 446 -27.97 16.40 47.50
C THR A 446 -27.97 16.68 45.98
N GLY A 447 -29.11 16.43 45.31
CA GLY A 447 -29.17 16.49 43.83
C GLY A 447 -28.39 15.33 43.11
N LEU A 448 -27.90 14.37 43.90
CA LEU A 448 -27.17 13.23 43.36
C LEU A 448 -28.02 11.95 43.27
N GLY A 449 -29.08 11.82 44.07
CA GLY A 449 -29.87 10.59 44.17
C GLY A 449 -30.36 10.02 42.82
N LEU A 450 -30.94 10.88 41.94
CA LEU A 450 -31.42 10.46 40.64
C LEU A 450 -30.27 10.18 39.65
N SER A 451 -29.17 10.91 39.72
CA SER A 451 -27.98 10.61 38.91
C SER A 451 -27.31 9.30 39.32
N ILE A 452 -27.36 8.94 40.61
CA ILE A 452 -26.94 7.63 41.10
C ILE A 452 -27.87 6.53 40.57
N VAL A 453 -29.20 6.76 40.57
CA VAL A 453 -30.16 5.83 39.95
C VAL A 453 -29.78 5.57 38.48
N ALA A 454 -29.58 6.63 37.68
CA ALA A 454 -29.22 6.52 36.31
C ALA A 454 -27.91 5.72 36.10
N ALA A 455 -26.87 6.00 36.89
CA ALA A 455 -25.59 5.30 36.82
C ALA A 455 -25.73 3.83 37.23
N LEU A 456 -26.47 3.51 38.28
CA LEU A 456 -26.69 2.13 38.74
C LEU A 456 -27.52 1.33 37.75
N VAL A 457 -28.57 1.93 37.16
CA VAL A 457 -29.39 1.30 36.12
C VAL A 457 -28.57 1.02 34.87
N ALA A 458 -27.77 1.99 34.41
CA ALA A 458 -26.85 1.80 33.29
C ALA A 458 -25.81 0.69 33.55
N ALA A 459 -25.26 0.60 34.77
CA ALA A 459 -24.35 -0.47 35.16
C ALA A 459 -25.02 -1.85 35.11
N HIS A 460 -26.34 -1.93 35.34
CA HIS A 460 -27.15 -3.13 35.14
C HIS A 460 -27.64 -3.32 33.70
N ARG A 461 -27.16 -2.51 32.74
CA ARG A 461 -27.59 -2.51 31.33
C ARG A 461 -29.10 -2.22 31.16
N GLY A 462 -29.70 -1.52 32.11
CA GLY A 462 -31.07 -1.09 32.08
C GLY A 462 -31.23 0.32 31.52
N THR A 463 -32.47 0.80 31.53
CA THR A 463 -32.82 2.18 31.12
C THR A 463 -33.67 2.80 32.21
N VAL A 464 -33.56 4.14 32.41
CA VAL A 464 -34.37 4.93 33.33
C VAL A 464 -35.00 6.09 32.57
N ALA A 465 -36.27 6.39 32.89
CA ALA A 465 -37.00 7.52 32.33
C ALA A 465 -37.85 8.17 33.45
N ALA A 466 -38.15 9.46 33.31
CA ALA A 466 -39.09 10.18 34.14
C ALA A 466 -40.20 10.74 33.25
N HIS A 467 -41.43 10.57 33.69
CA HIS A 467 -42.62 11.15 33.08
C HIS A 467 -43.40 11.96 34.14
N SER A 468 -43.78 13.17 33.81
CA SER A 468 -44.52 14.01 34.73
C SER A 468 -45.38 15.00 33.97
N GLU A 469 -46.58 15.25 34.54
CA GLU A 469 -47.43 16.34 34.13
C GLU A 469 -47.56 17.34 35.31
N PRO A 470 -47.42 18.65 35.08
CA PRO A 470 -47.51 19.63 36.13
C PRO A 470 -48.83 19.50 36.91
N GLY A 471 -48.72 19.36 38.25
CA GLY A 471 -49.87 19.20 39.15
C GLY A 471 -50.51 17.80 39.18
N LYS A 472 -49.93 16.81 38.46
CA LYS A 472 -50.42 15.44 38.46
C LYS A 472 -49.41 14.40 38.98
N GLY A 473 -48.30 14.88 39.53
CA GLY A 473 -47.24 14.05 40.08
C GLY A 473 -46.18 13.67 39.05
N ALA A 474 -45.31 12.75 39.46
CA ALA A 474 -44.24 12.19 38.63
C ALA A 474 -44.19 10.65 38.70
N THR A 475 -43.75 10.04 37.62
CA THR A 475 -43.49 8.60 37.52
C THR A 475 -42.08 8.38 37.02
N PHE A 476 -41.27 7.73 37.83
CA PHE A 476 -39.94 7.27 37.46
C PHE A 476 -40.01 5.80 37.06
N THR A 477 -39.60 5.52 35.85
CA THR A 477 -39.63 4.17 35.25
C THR A 477 -38.21 3.62 35.07
N VAL A 478 -37.93 2.47 35.65
CA VAL A 478 -36.67 1.74 35.49
C VAL A 478 -36.97 0.42 34.81
N SER A 479 -36.25 0.10 33.72
CA SER A 479 -36.32 -1.19 33.02
C SER A 479 -34.98 -1.91 33.16
N LEU A 480 -34.98 -3.10 33.74
CA LEU A 480 -33.79 -3.90 34.02
C LEU A 480 -33.86 -5.21 33.23
N PRO A 481 -32.82 -5.56 32.43
CA PRO A 481 -32.79 -6.80 31.66
C PRO A 481 -32.70 -8.02 32.57
N ARG A 482 -33.19 -9.13 32.06
CA ARG A 482 -33.21 -10.45 32.75
C ARG A 482 -32.01 -11.29 32.39
#